data_3b805428a3eabe9b8017672176fe6d20
#
_entry.id   3b805428a3eabe9b8017672176fe6d20
#
_cell.length_a   1.000
_cell.length_b   1.000
_cell.length_c   1.000
_cell.angle_alpha   90.00
_cell.angle_beta   90.00
_cell.angle_gamma   90.00
#
_symmetry.space_group_name_H-M   'P 1'
#
loop_
_entity.id
_entity.type
_entity.pdbx_description
1 polymer ?
#
loop_
_entity_poly.entity_id
_entity_poly.type
_entity_poly.pdbx_seq_one_letter_code
_entity_poly.pdbx_strand_id
1 'polypeptide(L)'
;YNFDSGYFLELLPQSENWRLYDFFKEDAVFLDIETTGLSKQDDITVFGLYDGINTKIMIKGINLDCNALKKELQKYKLIVTFNGASFDLPFIEKRYPGLIPKIPNFDVKSVTDRLGLKGGLKNIEKNLGIKRSNIVDRFYGGDALTLWRMYRATGDDYYLNLLVEYNEYDIINLKIVAEHCVKKMKENLFNNHFASNT
;
A
#
# COMPACT_ATOMS: atom_id res chain seq x y z
N TYR A 1 -11.34 3.33 26.40
CA TYR A 1 -10.11 3.90 25.85
C TYR A 1 -10.30 3.99 24.34
N ASN A 2 -10.46 5.22 23.81
CA ASN A 2 -10.34 5.46 22.38
C ASN A 2 -8.86 5.28 22.04
N PHE A 3 -8.51 4.18 21.41
CA PHE A 3 -7.18 3.97 20.83
C PHE A 3 -7.02 4.92 19.63
N ASP A 4 -6.59 6.15 19.91
CA ASP A 4 -6.24 7.12 18.88
C ASP A 4 -4.84 6.81 18.38
N SER A 5 -4.75 6.28 17.16
CA SER A 5 -3.46 5.97 16.55
C SER A 5 -2.65 7.22 16.21
N GLY A 6 -3.30 8.38 16.05
CA GLY A 6 -2.65 9.67 15.83
C GLY A 6 -1.68 10.06 16.94
N TYR A 7 -1.93 9.60 18.18
CA TYR A 7 -1.02 9.78 19.30
C TYR A 7 0.40 9.25 19.04
N PHE A 8 0.54 8.21 18.25
CA PHE A 8 1.84 7.60 17.95
C PHE A 8 2.67 8.35 16.91
N LEU A 9 2.07 9.31 16.19
CA LEU A 9 2.81 10.11 15.18
C LEU A 9 3.96 10.92 15.79
N GLU A 10 3.81 11.35 17.04
CA GLU A 10 4.83 12.12 17.75
C GLU A 10 5.76 11.25 18.61
N LEU A 11 5.37 10.00 18.88
CA LEU A 11 6.10 9.10 19.78
C LEU A 11 7.02 8.12 19.05
N LEU A 12 6.67 7.74 17.83
CA LEU A 12 7.42 6.73 17.08
C LEU A 12 7.98 7.33 15.78
N PRO A 13 9.25 7.12 15.49
CA PRO A 13 9.76 7.39 14.16
C PRO A 13 9.02 6.51 13.14
N GLN A 14 8.81 7.04 11.94
CA GLN A 14 8.05 6.36 10.88
C GLN A 14 8.58 4.94 10.58
N SER A 15 9.88 4.72 10.67
CA SER A 15 10.52 3.41 10.49
C SER A 15 10.12 2.36 11.53
N GLU A 16 9.52 2.78 12.64
CA GLU A 16 9.06 1.89 13.73
C GLU A 16 7.53 1.68 13.72
N ASN A 17 6.79 2.30 12.79
CA ASN A 17 5.33 2.16 12.72
C ASN A 17 4.84 0.72 12.46
N TRP A 18 5.72 -0.18 11.99
CA TRP A 18 5.43 -1.61 11.88
C TRP A 18 5.04 -2.24 13.22
N ARG A 19 5.49 -1.66 14.36
CA ARG A 19 5.16 -2.11 15.72
C ARG A 19 3.68 -1.91 16.07
N LEU A 20 3.02 -0.97 15.39
CA LEU A 20 1.62 -0.66 15.59
C LEU A 20 0.70 -1.65 14.89
N TYR A 21 1.23 -2.48 13.96
CA TYR A 21 0.43 -3.34 13.10
C TYR A 21 -0.47 -4.29 13.89
N ASP A 22 0.05 -5.00 14.90
CA ASP A 22 -0.77 -5.95 15.67
C ASP A 22 -1.87 -5.30 16.49
N PHE A 23 -1.69 -4.03 16.87
CA PHE A 23 -2.69 -3.28 17.63
C PHE A 23 -3.82 -2.75 16.75
N PHE A 24 -3.49 -2.39 15.50
CA PHE A 24 -4.42 -1.72 14.59
C PHE A 24 -4.72 -2.51 13.31
N LYS A 25 -4.32 -3.77 13.19
CA LYS A 25 -4.48 -4.56 11.97
C LYS A 25 -5.95 -4.71 11.53
N GLU A 26 -6.90 -4.74 12.49
CA GLU A 26 -8.33 -4.82 12.19
C GLU A 26 -8.92 -3.44 11.75
N ASP A 27 -8.21 -2.36 12.03
CA ASP A 27 -8.52 -0.99 11.64
C ASP A 27 -7.49 -0.47 10.60
N ALA A 28 -6.74 -1.36 9.95
CA ALA A 28 -5.74 -1.00 8.94
C ALA A 28 -6.32 -1.00 7.53
N VAL A 29 -5.77 -0.13 6.68
CA VAL A 29 -6.03 -0.13 5.23
C VAL A 29 -4.72 -0.28 4.47
N PHE A 30 -4.68 -1.21 3.53
CA PHE A 30 -3.63 -1.36 2.54
C PHE A 30 -3.97 -0.49 1.35
N LEU A 31 -3.05 0.40 1.00
CA LEU A 31 -3.28 1.46 0.02
C LEU A 31 -2.20 1.42 -1.05
N ASP A 32 -2.63 1.56 -2.30
CA ASP A 32 -1.78 1.72 -3.46
C ASP A 32 -2.49 2.59 -4.51
N ILE A 33 -1.73 3.36 -5.29
CA ILE A 33 -2.28 4.18 -6.37
C ILE A 33 -1.58 3.90 -7.70
N GLU A 34 -2.35 4.03 -8.80
CA GLU A 34 -1.81 4.12 -10.15
C GLU A 34 -1.91 5.55 -10.66
N THR A 35 -0.94 5.96 -11.46
CA THR A 35 -0.84 7.34 -11.94
C THR A 35 -0.58 7.43 -13.44
N THR A 36 -0.84 8.60 -14.03
CA THR A 36 -0.49 8.87 -15.43
C THR A 36 0.98 9.13 -15.66
N GLY A 37 1.79 9.19 -14.60
CA GLY A 37 3.22 9.45 -14.59
C GLY A 37 3.70 9.94 -13.23
N LEU A 38 4.95 10.41 -13.17
CA LEU A 38 5.61 10.80 -11.91
C LEU A 38 5.70 12.32 -11.72
N SER A 39 5.20 13.09 -12.68
CA SER A 39 5.33 14.54 -12.65
C SER A 39 4.28 15.21 -11.77
N LYS A 40 4.49 16.50 -11.56
CA LYS A 40 3.53 17.31 -10.77
C LYS A 40 2.17 17.50 -11.42
N GLN A 41 2.09 17.35 -12.71
CA GLN A 41 0.89 17.50 -13.52
C GLN A 41 0.12 16.19 -13.70
N ASP A 42 0.73 15.08 -13.32
CA ASP A 42 0.13 13.78 -13.48
C ASP A 42 -1.03 13.54 -12.49
N ASP A 43 -1.94 12.67 -12.89
CA ASP A 43 -3.17 12.37 -12.17
C ASP A 43 -3.14 10.96 -11.60
N ILE A 44 -3.90 10.74 -10.52
CA ILE A 44 -4.22 9.41 -10.02
C ILE A 44 -5.29 8.81 -10.93
N THR A 45 -5.01 7.64 -11.48
CA THR A 45 -5.91 6.87 -12.38
C THR A 45 -6.71 5.83 -11.63
N VAL A 46 -6.06 5.12 -10.70
CA VAL A 46 -6.66 4.12 -9.82
C VAL A 46 -6.24 4.42 -8.38
N PHE A 47 -7.18 4.28 -7.47
CA PHE A 47 -6.97 4.36 -6.04
C PHE A 47 -7.48 3.07 -5.40
N GLY A 48 -6.57 2.22 -4.96
CA GLY A 48 -6.87 0.93 -4.36
C GLY A 48 -6.81 0.97 -2.84
N LEU A 49 -7.83 0.40 -2.21
CA LEU A 49 -7.93 0.19 -0.77
C LEU A 49 -8.33 -1.26 -0.49
N TYR A 50 -7.68 -1.86 0.51
CA TYR A 50 -8.03 -3.18 1.03
C TYR A 50 -8.04 -3.14 2.56
N ASP A 51 -9.17 -3.48 3.18
CA ASP A 51 -9.35 -3.46 4.65
C ASP A 51 -9.00 -4.79 5.34
N GLY A 52 -8.44 -5.73 4.57
CA GLY A 52 -8.13 -7.08 5.02
C GLY A 52 -9.21 -8.11 4.69
N ILE A 53 -10.39 -7.66 4.22
CA ILE A 53 -11.54 -8.49 3.81
C ILE A 53 -12.04 -8.07 2.44
N ASN A 54 -12.28 -6.77 2.23
CA ASN A 54 -12.87 -6.23 1.01
C ASN A 54 -11.92 -5.28 0.30
N THR A 55 -11.89 -5.34 -1.03
CA THR A 55 -11.23 -4.34 -1.87
C THR A 55 -12.21 -3.22 -2.24
N LYS A 56 -11.68 -2.02 -2.36
CA LYS A 56 -12.39 -0.88 -2.91
C LYS A 56 -11.48 -0.19 -3.92
N ILE A 57 -11.84 -0.28 -5.19
CA ILE A 57 -11.10 0.33 -6.29
C ILE A 57 -11.88 1.53 -6.82
N MET A 58 -11.24 2.68 -6.80
CA MET A 58 -11.78 3.92 -7.34
C MET A 58 -10.98 4.35 -8.57
N ILE A 59 -11.69 4.61 -9.68
CA ILE A 59 -11.12 4.84 -10.99
C ILE A 59 -11.48 6.25 -11.46
N LYS A 60 -10.48 6.99 -11.92
CA LYS A 60 -10.63 8.34 -12.44
C LYS A 60 -11.63 8.37 -13.60
N GLY A 61 -12.62 9.28 -13.48
CA GLY A 61 -13.67 9.48 -14.50
C GLY A 61 -14.78 8.43 -14.48
N ILE A 62 -14.74 7.47 -13.55
CA ILE A 62 -15.78 6.44 -13.38
C ILE A 62 -16.42 6.58 -11.98
N ASN A 63 -15.66 6.31 -10.93
CA ASN A 63 -16.19 6.27 -9.56
C ASN A 63 -15.27 6.91 -8.51
N LEU A 64 -14.16 7.55 -8.92
CA LEU A 64 -13.28 8.26 -8.00
C LEU A 64 -13.96 9.54 -7.50
N ASP A 65 -14.49 9.49 -6.29
CA ASP A 65 -15.09 10.60 -5.57
C ASP A 65 -14.28 10.93 -4.32
N CYS A 66 -13.72 12.14 -4.26
CA CYS A 66 -12.84 12.55 -3.16
C CYS A 66 -13.55 12.63 -1.81
N ASN A 67 -14.85 12.98 -1.77
CA ASN A 67 -15.60 13.06 -0.53
C ASN A 67 -15.92 11.65 0.01
N ALA A 68 -16.30 10.74 -0.89
CA ALA A 68 -16.50 9.34 -0.54
C ALA A 68 -15.19 8.70 -0.05
N LEU A 69 -14.09 8.96 -0.75
CA LEU A 69 -12.76 8.47 -0.39
C LEU A 69 -12.29 9.02 0.96
N LYS A 70 -12.50 10.32 1.23
CA LYS A 70 -12.18 10.93 2.52
C LYS A 70 -12.95 10.29 3.67
N LYS A 71 -14.26 10.07 3.50
CA LYS A 71 -15.08 9.37 4.50
C LYS A 71 -14.62 7.93 4.72
N GLU A 72 -14.19 7.27 3.66
CA GLU A 72 -13.65 5.90 3.75
C GLU A 72 -12.38 5.87 4.56
N LEU A 73 -11.40 6.70 4.20
CA LEU A 73 -10.10 6.73 4.85
C LEU A 73 -10.17 7.10 6.34
N GLN A 74 -11.17 7.89 6.76
CA GLN A 74 -11.38 8.26 8.16
C GLN A 74 -11.80 7.09 9.07
N LYS A 75 -12.17 5.94 8.51
CA LYS A 75 -12.52 4.75 9.29
C LYS A 75 -11.30 4.03 9.87
N TYR A 76 -10.13 4.25 9.27
CA TYR A 76 -8.93 3.49 9.56
C TYR A 76 -8.02 4.19 10.56
N LYS A 77 -7.20 3.41 11.24
CA LYS A 77 -6.24 3.87 12.24
C LYS A 77 -4.78 3.65 11.83
N LEU A 78 -4.55 2.87 10.78
CA LEU A 78 -3.24 2.59 10.24
C LEU A 78 -3.33 2.51 8.71
N ILE A 79 -2.45 3.23 8.01
CA ILE A 79 -2.26 3.05 6.57
C ILE A 79 -1.06 2.14 6.37
N VAL A 80 -1.18 1.14 5.51
CA VAL A 80 -0.10 0.24 5.11
C VAL A 80 0.17 0.44 3.62
N THR A 81 1.43 0.72 3.28
CA THR A 81 1.85 0.97 1.89
C THR A 81 3.14 0.23 1.57
N PHE A 82 3.47 0.13 0.28
CA PHE A 82 4.79 -0.30 -0.17
C PHE A 82 5.51 0.85 -0.87
N ASN A 83 6.51 1.45 -0.24
CA ASN A 83 7.20 2.68 -0.69
C ASN A 83 6.29 3.92 -0.75
N GLY A 84 5.12 3.85 -0.13
CA GLY A 84 4.10 4.89 -0.19
C GLY A 84 4.47 6.16 0.56
N ALA A 85 5.34 6.07 1.56
CA ALA A 85 5.89 7.24 2.25
C ALA A 85 6.68 8.16 1.31
N SER A 86 7.32 7.58 0.29
CA SER A 86 8.11 8.31 -0.70
C SER A 86 7.34 8.67 -1.97
N PHE A 87 6.26 7.96 -2.29
CA PHE A 87 5.52 8.15 -3.53
C PHE A 87 4.02 8.39 -3.31
N ASP A 88 3.25 7.38 -2.90
CA ASP A 88 1.79 7.43 -2.88
C ASP A 88 1.25 8.57 -2.02
N LEU A 89 1.67 8.64 -0.76
CA LEU A 89 1.14 9.62 0.18
C LEU A 89 1.49 11.07 -0.19
N PRO A 90 2.73 11.41 -0.57
CA PRO A 90 3.04 12.73 -1.09
C PRO A 90 2.32 13.07 -2.40
N PHE A 91 2.11 12.09 -3.28
CA PHE A 91 1.37 12.29 -4.53
C PHE A 91 -0.11 12.57 -4.26
N ILE A 92 -0.73 11.78 -3.37
CA ILE A 92 -2.12 11.97 -2.95
C ILE A 92 -2.30 13.33 -2.28
N GLU A 93 -1.44 13.68 -1.30
CA GLU A 93 -1.55 14.95 -0.57
C GLU A 93 -1.44 16.14 -1.50
N LYS A 94 -0.60 16.04 -2.51
CA LYS A 94 -0.44 17.09 -3.50
C LYS A 94 -1.64 17.21 -4.44
N ARG A 95 -2.22 16.07 -4.86
CA ARG A 95 -3.37 16.04 -5.77
C ARG A 95 -4.69 16.34 -5.07
N TYR A 96 -4.83 15.87 -3.84
CA TYR A 96 -6.01 15.99 -2.99
C TYR A 96 -5.62 16.38 -1.56
N PRO A 97 -5.26 17.67 -1.33
CA PRO A 97 -4.80 18.13 -0.02
C PRO A 97 -5.79 17.83 1.09
N GLY A 98 -5.28 17.25 2.20
CA GLY A 98 -6.09 16.88 3.36
C GLY A 98 -7.00 15.67 3.15
N LEU A 99 -6.74 14.86 2.12
CA LEU A 99 -7.45 13.60 1.89
C LEU A 99 -7.00 12.52 2.88
N ILE A 100 -5.68 12.41 3.09
CA ILE A 100 -5.11 11.41 4.00
C ILE A 100 -5.34 11.84 5.45
N PRO A 101 -5.95 10.99 6.30
CA PRO A 101 -6.10 11.29 7.71
C PRO A 101 -4.74 11.32 8.42
N LYS A 102 -4.66 12.07 9.53
CA LYS A 102 -3.44 12.13 10.36
C LYS A 102 -3.32 10.89 11.24
N ILE A 103 -2.95 9.79 10.64
CA ILE A 103 -2.72 8.48 11.27
C ILE A 103 -1.37 7.91 10.85
N PRO A 104 -0.78 6.96 11.61
CA PRO A 104 0.49 6.35 11.23
C PRO A 104 0.43 5.65 9.88
N ASN A 105 1.55 5.72 9.15
CA ASN A 105 1.78 4.92 7.96
C ASN A 105 2.86 3.86 8.24
N PHE A 106 2.52 2.59 8.06
CA PHE A 106 3.47 1.49 8.01
C PHE A 106 3.91 1.30 6.56
N ASP A 107 5.07 1.84 6.20
CA ASP A 107 5.69 1.60 4.90
C ASP A 107 6.48 0.28 4.95
N VAL A 108 5.94 -0.75 4.30
CA VAL A 108 6.48 -2.11 4.31
C VAL A 108 7.86 -2.17 3.66
N LYS A 109 8.13 -1.30 2.67
CA LYS A 109 9.45 -1.21 2.01
C LYS A 109 10.58 -0.97 3.01
N SER A 110 10.36 -0.09 3.98
CA SER A 110 11.38 0.20 5.01
C SER A 110 11.75 -1.04 5.85
N VAL A 111 10.79 -1.91 6.08
CA VAL A 111 11.00 -3.15 6.85
C VAL A 111 11.58 -4.26 5.99
N THR A 112 11.14 -4.40 4.73
CA THR A 112 11.73 -5.36 3.80
C THR A 112 13.22 -5.10 3.60
N ASP A 113 13.63 -3.82 3.50
CA ASP A 113 15.04 -3.44 3.38
C ASP A 113 15.86 -3.85 4.62
N ARG A 114 15.29 -3.66 5.83
CA ARG A 114 15.93 -4.09 7.10
C ARG A 114 16.05 -5.61 7.21
N LEU A 115 15.12 -6.36 6.61
CA LEU A 115 15.15 -7.82 6.55
C LEU A 115 16.01 -8.37 5.41
N GLY A 116 16.62 -7.49 4.59
CA GLY A 116 17.43 -7.89 3.44
C GLY A 116 16.63 -8.36 2.23
N LEU A 117 15.30 -8.18 2.22
CA LEU A 117 14.43 -8.48 1.09
C LEU A 117 14.51 -7.31 0.10
N LYS A 118 15.16 -7.53 -1.03
CA LYS A 118 15.44 -6.46 -2.01
C LYS A 118 14.46 -6.46 -3.18
N GLY A 119 14.28 -5.28 -3.75
CA GLY A 119 13.48 -5.06 -4.95
C GLY A 119 12.12 -4.44 -4.68
N GLY A 120 11.26 -4.42 -5.70
CA GLY A 120 9.87 -3.99 -5.59
C GLY A 120 8.97 -5.09 -5.01
N LEU A 121 7.70 -4.74 -4.74
CA LEU A 121 6.71 -5.63 -4.15
C LEU A 121 6.63 -6.98 -4.87
N LYS A 122 6.53 -7.00 -6.19
CA LYS A 122 6.51 -8.24 -7.01
C LYS A 122 7.72 -9.15 -6.81
N ASN A 123 8.93 -8.58 -6.67
CA ASN A 123 10.11 -9.40 -6.43
C ASN A 123 10.08 -10.03 -5.04
N ILE A 124 9.60 -9.28 -4.06
CA ILE A 124 9.44 -9.78 -2.68
C ILE A 124 8.37 -10.86 -2.64
N GLU A 125 7.24 -10.66 -3.31
CA GLU A 125 6.19 -11.68 -3.46
C GLU A 125 6.74 -12.99 -4.03
N LYS A 126 7.50 -12.93 -5.12
CA LYS A 126 8.15 -14.11 -5.73
C LYS A 126 9.09 -14.81 -4.75
N ASN A 127 9.89 -14.05 -4.00
CA ASN A 127 10.80 -14.61 -3.00
C ASN A 127 10.05 -15.29 -1.85
N LEU A 128 8.84 -14.83 -1.53
CA LEU A 128 7.97 -15.39 -0.51
C LEU A 128 7.02 -16.47 -1.04
N GLY A 129 7.05 -16.78 -2.34
CA GLY A 129 6.17 -17.76 -2.98
C GLY A 129 4.73 -17.29 -3.14
N ILE A 130 4.46 -15.99 -3.04
CA ILE A 130 3.15 -15.39 -3.27
C ILE A 130 2.91 -15.31 -4.77
N LYS A 131 1.76 -15.83 -5.22
CA LYS A 131 1.43 -15.93 -6.64
C LYS A 131 0.40 -14.88 -7.04
N ARG A 132 0.54 -14.36 -8.26
CA ARG A 132 -0.47 -13.60 -9.00
C ARG A 132 -1.08 -14.46 -10.11
N SER A 133 -2.17 -14.01 -10.73
CA SER A 133 -2.65 -14.67 -11.96
C SER A 133 -1.57 -14.61 -13.03
N ASN A 134 -1.56 -15.63 -13.92
CA ASN A 134 -0.55 -15.75 -14.99
C ASN A 134 -0.53 -14.53 -15.93
N ILE A 135 -1.66 -13.83 -16.07
CA ILE A 135 -1.77 -12.64 -16.91
C ILE A 135 -1.08 -11.46 -16.21
N VAL A 136 -1.46 -11.19 -14.95
CA VAL A 136 -0.94 -10.06 -14.18
C VAL A 136 0.54 -10.25 -13.81
N ASP A 137 1.00 -11.49 -13.61
CA ASP A 137 2.42 -11.76 -13.31
C ASP A 137 3.38 -11.35 -14.45
N ARG A 138 2.89 -11.24 -15.67
CA ARG A 138 3.68 -10.79 -16.83
C ARG A 138 3.86 -9.28 -16.91
N PHE A 139 3.01 -8.50 -16.20
CA PHE A 139 3.14 -7.06 -16.18
C PHE A 139 4.23 -6.61 -15.21
N TYR A 140 5.00 -5.60 -15.60
CA TYR A 140 6.04 -4.95 -14.79
C TYR A 140 5.65 -3.52 -14.45
N GLY A 141 6.41 -2.89 -13.54
CA GLY A 141 6.20 -1.47 -13.23
C GLY A 141 6.30 -0.62 -14.52
N GLY A 142 5.29 0.20 -14.77
CA GLY A 142 5.12 0.95 -16.03
C GLY A 142 4.03 0.35 -16.94
N ASP A 143 3.66 -0.90 -16.77
CA ASP A 143 2.60 -1.52 -17.56
C ASP A 143 1.22 -0.98 -17.17
N ALA A 144 1.01 -0.62 -15.90
CA ALA A 144 -0.20 0.04 -15.41
C ALA A 144 -0.50 1.33 -16.20
N LEU A 145 0.52 2.16 -16.43
CA LEU A 145 0.39 3.35 -17.28
C LEU A 145 0.03 3.00 -18.72
N THR A 146 0.61 1.94 -19.26
CA THR A 146 0.30 1.46 -20.62
C THR A 146 -1.14 0.96 -20.70
N LEU A 147 -1.60 0.17 -19.72
CA LEU A 147 -2.98 -0.31 -19.64
C LEU A 147 -3.97 0.87 -19.59
N TRP A 148 -3.68 1.87 -18.77
CA TRP A 148 -4.50 3.09 -18.72
C TRP A 148 -4.56 3.82 -20.06
N ARG A 149 -3.41 4.00 -20.73
CA ARG A 149 -3.35 4.64 -22.05
C ARG A 149 -4.14 3.87 -23.11
N MET A 150 -4.03 2.52 -23.11
CA MET A 150 -4.78 1.67 -24.03
C MET A 150 -6.29 1.78 -23.80
N TYR A 151 -6.72 1.71 -22.52
CA TYR A 151 -8.13 1.94 -22.18
C TYR A 151 -8.62 3.31 -22.68
N ARG A 152 -7.86 4.39 -22.42
CA ARG A 152 -8.23 5.73 -22.85
C ARG A 152 -8.27 5.92 -24.38
N ALA A 153 -7.43 5.19 -25.09
CA ALA A 153 -7.35 5.28 -26.54
C ALA A 153 -8.43 4.46 -27.26
N THR A 154 -8.79 3.29 -26.70
CA THR A 154 -9.69 2.32 -27.37
C THR A 154 -11.10 2.30 -26.78
N GLY A 155 -11.27 2.66 -25.50
CA GLY A 155 -12.50 2.44 -24.76
C GLY A 155 -12.77 0.99 -24.42
N ASP A 156 -11.77 0.08 -24.62
CA ASP A 156 -11.94 -1.34 -24.35
C ASP A 156 -11.70 -1.63 -22.85
N ASP A 157 -12.76 -2.08 -22.18
CA ASP A 157 -12.76 -2.42 -20.77
C ASP A 157 -11.79 -3.55 -20.41
N TYR A 158 -11.32 -4.32 -21.38
CA TYR A 158 -10.29 -5.36 -21.15
C TYR A 158 -9.05 -4.75 -20.47
N TYR A 159 -8.55 -3.63 -20.99
CA TYR A 159 -7.38 -2.95 -20.41
C TYR A 159 -7.65 -2.38 -19.03
N LEU A 160 -8.85 -1.84 -18.79
CA LEU A 160 -9.26 -1.34 -17.50
C LEU A 160 -9.36 -2.47 -16.47
N ASN A 161 -9.96 -3.59 -16.83
CA ASN A 161 -10.08 -4.75 -15.96
C ASN A 161 -8.71 -5.32 -15.56
N LEU A 162 -7.75 -5.36 -16.48
CA LEU A 162 -6.38 -5.76 -16.17
C LEU A 162 -5.68 -4.78 -15.22
N LEU A 163 -5.91 -3.48 -15.39
CA LEU A 163 -5.36 -2.46 -14.51
C LEU A 163 -5.94 -2.55 -13.11
N VAL A 164 -7.24 -2.79 -12.99
CA VAL A 164 -7.93 -3.02 -11.71
C VAL A 164 -7.38 -4.28 -11.04
N GLU A 165 -7.30 -5.41 -11.77
CA GLU A 165 -6.75 -6.66 -11.24
C GLU A 165 -5.30 -6.49 -10.79
N TYR A 166 -4.48 -5.73 -11.52
CA TYR A 166 -3.11 -5.41 -11.15
C TYR A 166 -3.05 -4.70 -9.79
N ASN A 167 -3.81 -3.62 -9.62
CA ASN A 167 -3.85 -2.85 -8.38
C ASN A 167 -4.44 -3.65 -7.21
N GLU A 168 -5.46 -4.51 -7.46
CA GLU A 168 -6.01 -5.42 -6.44
C GLU A 168 -4.95 -6.40 -5.92
N TYR A 169 -4.12 -6.98 -6.79
CA TYR A 169 -3.02 -7.83 -6.34
C TYR A 169 -2.01 -7.04 -5.51
N ASP A 170 -1.70 -5.80 -5.88
CA ASP A 170 -0.75 -4.98 -5.13
C ASP A 170 -1.25 -4.76 -3.69
N ILE A 171 -2.51 -4.39 -3.47
CA ILE A 171 -3.03 -4.15 -2.13
C ILE A 171 -3.31 -5.43 -1.32
N ILE A 172 -3.78 -6.51 -1.95
CA ILE A 172 -4.07 -7.79 -1.26
C ILE A 172 -2.77 -8.46 -0.83
N ASN A 173 -1.80 -8.57 -1.74
CA ASN A 173 -0.52 -9.23 -1.46
C ASN A 173 0.34 -8.41 -0.49
N LEU A 174 0.17 -7.08 -0.47
CA LEU A 174 0.83 -6.22 0.50
C LEU A 174 0.51 -6.63 1.94
N LYS A 175 -0.71 -7.08 2.23
CA LYS A 175 -1.08 -7.60 3.56
C LYS A 175 -0.22 -8.82 3.93
N ILE A 176 -0.09 -9.77 3.01
CA ILE A 176 0.69 -11.00 3.25
C ILE A 176 2.17 -10.65 3.50
N VAL A 177 2.72 -9.73 2.71
CA VAL A 177 4.11 -9.26 2.87
C VAL A 177 4.28 -8.52 4.20
N ALA A 178 3.33 -7.63 4.57
CA ALA A 178 3.36 -6.89 5.82
C ALA A 178 3.35 -7.83 7.04
N GLU A 179 2.47 -8.83 7.06
CA GLU A 179 2.37 -9.83 8.13
C GLU A 179 3.66 -10.65 8.25
N HIS A 180 4.24 -11.07 7.11
CA HIS A 180 5.55 -11.74 7.10
C HIS A 180 6.63 -10.86 7.71
N CYS A 181 6.69 -9.59 7.30
CA CYS A 181 7.67 -8.62 7.78
C CYS A 181 7.55 -8.39 9.30
N VAL A 182 6.34 -8.16 9.80
CA VAL A 182 6.09 -7.95 11.23
C VAL A 182 6.52 -9.16 12.05
N LYS A 183 6.17 -10.37 11.59
CA LYS A 183 6.59 -11.62 12.24
C LYS A 183 8.11 -11.73 12.30
N LYS A 184 8.80 -11.51 11.18
CA LYS A 184 10.27 -11.60 11.11
C LYS A 184 10.97 -10.56 11.97
N MET A 185 10.47 -9.33 12.00
CA MET A 185 11.01 -8.28 12.85
C MET A 185 10.90 -8.64 14.32
N LYS A 186 9.80 -9.24 14.75
CA LYS A 186 9.62 -9.70 16.14
C LYS A 186 10.59 -10.84 16.47
N GLU A 187 10.70 -11.84 15.60
CA GLU A 187 11.65 -12.96 15.77
C GLU A 187 13.08 -12.43 15.96
N ASN A 188 13.50 -11.45 15.15
CA ASN A 188 14.83 -10.84 15.25
C ASN A 188 15.03 -10.07 16.58
N LEU A 189 14.00 -9.39 17.09
CA LEU A 189 14.09 -8.70 18.37
C LEU A 189 14.28 -9.69 19.52
N PHE A 190 13.53 -10.79 19.54
CA PHE A 190 13.67 -11.83 20.56
C PHE A 190 15.07 -12.47 20.52
N ASN A 191 15.54 -12.86 19.34
CA ASN A 191 16.85 -13.50 19.19
C ASN A 191 18.00 -12.59 19.66
N ASN A 192 17.95 -11.29 19.32
CA ASN A 192 18.97 -10.33 19.75
C ASN A 192 18.95 -10.10 21.27
N HIS A 193 17.78 -10.17 21.91
CA HIS A 193 17.68 -9.99 23.36
C HIS A 193 18.31 -11.17 24.13
N PHE A 194 18.17 -12.39 23.64
CA PHE A 194 18.80 -13.56 24.26
C PHE A 194 20.30 -13.67 23.97
N ALA A 195 20.76 -13.26 22.77
CA ALA A 195 22.17 -13.27 22.42
C ALA A 195 23.02 -12.21 23.17
N SER A 196 22.40 -11.14 23.68
CA SER A 196 23.08 -10.09 24.47
C SER A 196 23.20 -10.43 25.96
N ASN A 197 22.59 -11.51 26.43
CA ASN A 197 22.60 -11.96 27.84
C ASN A 197 23.39 -13.23 28.06
N THR A 198 24.10 -13.74 27.05
CA THR A 198 25.08 -14.83 27.11
C THR A 198 26.49 -14.31 26.86
#